data_e647d65270c8f65c4414254afb47e330
#
_entry.id   e647d65270c8f65c4414254afb47e330
#
_cell.length_a   1.000
_cell.length_b   1.000
_cell.length_c   1.000
_cell.angle_alpha   90.00
_cell.angle_beta   90.00
_cell.angle_gamma   90.00
#
_symmetry.space_group_name_H-M   'P 1'
#
loop_
_entity.id
_entity.type
_entity.pdbx_description
1 polymer ?
#
loop_
_entity_poly.entity_id
_entity_poly.type
_entity_poly.pdbx_seq_one_letter_code
_entity_poly.pdbx_strand_id
1 'polypeptide(L)'
;MVALVTGSSKGIGKETVKKFAKEGYDVIITYNNSKEEALKVQEEIKKYNIKSLLIKCDISNEQEVINMIETIKNKFNNIDILVNNAGIAIDTTFEDKTINNFRKILDVNLIGTFLVSKYVYTIMNKGVIINISSTNGIDTTYPESLDYDASKAGVISLTHNLATQYAPNIRVNAICPGWVNTDMNSELDKKFIENETKKIKLGRFADPEEIADAIYYISKCTYINDSIIRVDGGECI
;
A
#
# COMPACT_ATOMS: atom_id res chain seq x y z
N MET A 1 16.53 -1.05 -11.70
CA MET A 1 15.99 -0.81 -10.34
C MET A 1 14.82 -1.76 -10.11
N VAL A 2 14.60 -2.18 -8.87
CA VAL A 2 13.62 -3.20 -8.49
C VAL A 2 12.60 -2.60 -7.52
N ALA A 3 11.31 -2.72 -7.85
CA ALA A 3 10.21 -2.28 -6.99
C ALA A 3 9.40 -3.47 -6.48
N LEU A 4 9.27 -3.60 -5.16
CA LEU A 4 8.37 -4.53 -4.48
C LEU A 4 7.08 -3.81 -4.09
N VAL A 5 5.94 -4.33 -4.52
CA VAL A 5 4.62 -3.78 -4.15
C VAL A 5 3.80 -4.89 -3.49
N THR A 6 3.45 -4.70 -2.21
CA THR A 6 2.62 -5.68 -1.52
C THR A 6 1.14 -5.53 -1.88
N GLY A 7 0.39 -6.66 -1.98
CA GLY A 7 -1.03 -6.64 -2.33
C GLY A 7 -1.32 -6.04 -3.72
N SER A 8 -0.49 -6.38 -4.70
CA SER A 8 -0.49 -5.73 -6.02
C SER A 8 -1.27 -6.48 -7.11
N SER A 9 -2.22 -7.32 -6.71
CA SER A 9 -3.13 -8.00 -7.65
C SER A 9 -4.28 -7.12 -8.14
N LYS A 10 -4.67 -6.10 -7.38
CA LYS A 10 -5.83 -5.24 -7.62
C LYS A 10 -5.58 -3.79 -7.20
N GLY A 11 -6.50 -2.89 -7.57
CA GLY A 11 -6.60 -1.51 -7.09
C GLY A 11 -5.30 -0.72 -7.22
N ILE A 12 -4.97 0.05 -6.19
CA ILE A 12 -3.78 0.91 -6.14
C ILE A 12 -2.48 0.11 -6.38
N GLY A 13 -2.35 -1.06 -5.76
CA GLY A 13 -1.15 -1.90 -5.90
C GLY A 13 -0.93 -2.38 -7.34
N LYS A 14 -1.99 -2.78 -8.04
CA LYS A 14 -1.96 -3.15 -9.46
C LYS A 14 -1.44 -1.99 -10.32
N GLU A 15 -2.06 -0.82 -10.19
CA GLU A 15 -1.67 0.34 -11.01
C GLU A 15 -0.27 0.85 -10.64
N THR A 16 0.14 0.72 -9.37
CA THR A 16 1.52 1.01 -8.94
C THR A 16 2.54 0.09 -9.64
N VAL A 17 2.28 -1.22 -9.69
CA VAL A 17 3.15 -2.16 -10.43
C VAL A 17 3.21 -1.81 -11.92
N LYS A 18 2.06 -1.53 -12.55
CA LYS A 18 1.99 -1.14 -13.96
C LYS A 18 2.77 0.16 -14.22
N LYS A 19 2.66 1.14 -13.31
CA LYS A 19 3.40 2.39 -13.39
C LYS A 19 4.90 2.14 -13.34
N PHE A 20 5.41 1.41 -12.35
CA PHE A 20 6.83 1.09 -12.25
C PHE A 20 7.33 0.29 -13.46
N ALA A 21 6.57 -0.70 -13.92
CA ALA A 21 6.92 -1.49 -15.11
C ALA A 21 7.03 -0.61 -16.37
N LYS A 22 6.08 0.31 -16.59
CA LYS A 22 6.10 1.28 -17.69
C LYS A 22 7.32 2.18 -17.64
N GLU A 23 7.79 2.53 -16.44
CA GLU A 23 8.99 3.37 -16.22
C GLU A 23 10.31 2.56 -16.22
N GLY A 24 10.26 1.28 -16.64
CA GLY A 24 11.43 0.42 -16.84
C GLY A 24 11.99 -0.22 -15.56
N TYR A 25 11.22 -0.32 -14.50
CA TYR A 25 11.62 -1.03 -13.29
C TYR A 25 11.31 -2.51 -13.39
N ASP A 26 12.20 -3.36 -12.90
CA ASP A 26 11.84 -4.72 -12.55
C ASP A 26 10.86 -4.71 -11.37
N VAL A 27 9.85 -5.56 -11.37
CA VAL A 27 8.80 -5.50 -10.37
C VAL A 27 8.53 -6.84 -9.70
N ILE A 28 8.20 -6.76 -8.41
CA ILE A 28 7.78 -7.91 -7.62
C ILE A 28 6.32 -7.68 -7.22
N ILE A 29 5.48 -8.59 -7.70
CA ILE A 29 4.03 -8.61 -7.49
C ILE A 29 3.74 -9.57 -6.35
N THR A 30 3.05 -9.13 -5.31
CA THR A 30 2.60 -10.06 -4.28
C THR A 30 1.09 -10.11 -4.16
N TYR A 31 0.59 -11.28 -3.76
CA TYR A 31 -0.82 -11.53 -3.50
C TYR A 31 -0.97 -12.52 -2.34
N ASN A 32 -2.10 -12.49 -1.65
CA ASN A 32 -2.46 -13.54 -0.70
C ASN A 32 -3.46 -14.53 -1.34
N ASN A 33 -4.66 -14.06 -1.72
CA ASN A 33 -5.74 -14.91 -2.21
C ASN A 33 -6.02 -14.74 -3.72
N SER A 34 -5.73 -13.58 -4.31
CA SER A 34 -6.12 -13.20 -5.67
C SER A 34 -5.05 -13.59 -6.71
N LYS A 35 -4.79 -14.90 -6.87
CA LYS A 35 -3.74 -15.41 -7.78
C LYS A 35 -4.02 -15.11 -9.24
N GLU A 36 -5.26 -15.28 -9.68
CA GLU A 36 -5.63 -15.09 -11.09
C GLU A 36 -5.47 -13.63 -11.52
N GLU A 37 -5.89 -12.70 -10.66
CA GLU A 37 -5.72 -11.28 -10.90
C GLU A 37 -4.24 -10.89 -10.93
N ALA A 38 -3.44 -11.43 -10.02
CA ALA A 38 -2.01 -11.20 -10.00
C ALA A 38 -1.30 -11.73 -11.26
N LEU A 39 -1.74 -12.88 -11.80
CA LEU A 39 -1.26 -13.40 -13.08
C LEU A 39 -1.65 -12.47 -14.26
N LYS A 40 -2.87 -11.92 -14.25
CA LYS A 40 -3.27 -10.94 -15.27
C LYS A 40 -2.40 -9.69 -15.23
N VAL A 41 -2.11 -9.17 -14.04
CA VAL A 41 -1.19 -8.03 -13.88
C VAL A 41 0.19 -8.36 -14.46
N GLN A 42 0.73 -9.55 -14.14
CA GLN A 42 2.01 -10.00 -14.66
C GLN A 42 2.01 -10.10 -16.19
N GLU A 43 0.92 -10.58 -16.78
CA GLU A 43 0.76 -10.65 -18.25
C GLU A 43 0.70 -9.25 -18.88
N GLU A 44 -0.10 -8.34 -18.32
CA GLU A 44 -0.26 -6.97 -18.80
C GLU A 44 1.08 -6.19 -18.88
N ILE A 45 2.01 -6.47 -17.96
CA ILE A 45 3.30 -5.76 -17.90
C ILE A 45 4.40 -6.37 -18.77
N LYS A 46 4.22 -7.56 -19.33
CA LYS A 46 5.21 -8.20 -20.22
C LYS A 46 5.62 -7.33 -21.40
N LYS A 47 4.70 -6.51 -21.89
CA LYS A 47 4.96 -5.57 -23.00
C LYS A 47 6.06 -4.54 -22.71
N TYR A 48 6.42 -4.33 -21.45
CA TYR A 48 7.46 -3.37 -21.05
C TYR A 48 8.87 -3.98 -21.03
N ASN A 49 9.00 -5.29 -21.30
CA ASN A 49 10.29 -6.01 -21.40
C ASN A 49 11.16 -5.87 -20.13
N ILE A 50 10.54 -5.88 -18.97
CA ILE A 50 11.18 -5.86 -17.65
C ILE A 50 11.12 -7.25 -17.00
N LYS A 51 11.92 -7.50 -15.97
CA LYS A 51 11.80 -8.71 -15.16
C LYS A 51 10.67 -8.57 -14.17
N SER A 52 9.85 -9.59 -14.05
CA SER A 52 8.82 -9.65 -13.01
C SER A 52 8.91 -10.94 -12.20
N LEU A 53 8.52 -10.85 -10.93
CA LEU A 53 8.40 -11.96 -10.01
C LEU A 53 7.03 -11.91 -9.34
N LEU A 54 6.33 -13.04 -9.36
CA LEU A 54 5.04 -13.20 -8.70
C LEU A 54 5.21 -14.07 -7.47
N ILE A 55 4.79 -13.59 -6.30
CA ILE A 55 4.94 -14.31 -5.01
C ILE A 55 3.61 -14.30 -4.26
N LYS A 56 3.18 -15.49 -3.80
CA LYS A 56 2.14 -15.59 -2.78
C LYS A 56 2.75 -15.26 -1.42
N CYS A 57 2.13 -14.36 -0.66
CA CYS A 57 2.55 -14.01 0.70
C CYS A 57 1.38 -13.42 1.48
N ASP A 58 1.06 -14.04 2.61
CA ASP A 58 0.29 -13.39 3.67
C ASP A 58 1.27 -12.57 4.51
N ILE A 59 1.18 -11.24 4.40
CA ILE A 59 2.12 -10.35 5.09
C ILE A 59 1.94 -10.32 6.61
N SER A 60 0.82 -10.82 7.14
CA SER A 60 0.61 -10.99 8.58
C SER A 60 1.34 -12.21 9.15
N ASN A 61 1.82 -13.11 8.29
CA ASN A 61 2.59 -14.28 8.67
C ASN A 61 4.10 -14.03 8.52
N GLU A 62 4.81 -13.91 9.64
CA GLU A 62 6.24 -13.59 9.63
C GLU A 62 7.06 -14.59 8.82
N GLN A 63 6.75 -15.91 8.90
CA GLN A 63 7.50 -16.91 8.14
C GLN A 63 7.28 -16.80 6.64
N GLU A 64 6.07 -16.45 6.19
CA GLU A 64 5.82 -16.21 4.76
C GLU A 64 6.56 -14.97 4.26
N VAL A 65 6.64 -13.92 5.08
CA VAL A 65 7.45 -12.72 4.76
C VAL A 65 8.93 -13.08 4.63
N ILE A 66 9.49 -13.85 5.57
CA ILE A 66 10.89 -14.33 5.51
C ILE A 66 11.12 -15.10 4.21
N ASN A 67 10.27 -16.07 3.89
CA ASN A 67 10.38 -16.90 2.68
C ASN A 67 10.27 -16.05 1.40
N MET A 68 9.40 -15.03 1.40
CA MET A 68 9.30 -14.05 0.31
C MET A 68 10.62 -13.33 0.10
N ILE A 69 11.23 -12.80 1.17
CA ILE A 69 12.50 -12.06 1.09
C ILE A 69 13.64 -12.96 0.60
N GLU A 70 13.73 -14.20 1.06
CA GLU A 70 14.71 -15.16 0.57
C GLU A 70 14.52 -15.44 -0.94
N THR A 71 13.28 -15.61 -1.37
CA THR A 71 12.96 -15.80 -2.80
C THR A 71 13.38 -14.61 -3.64
N ILE A 72 13.12 -13.39 -3.14
CA ILE A 72 13.53 -12.14 -3.80
C ILE A 72 15.05 -12.05 -3.87
N LYS A 73 15.76 -12.30 -2.76
CA LYS A 73 17.22 -12.27 -2.69
C LYS A 73 17.90 -13.21 -3.70
N ASN A 74 17.30 -14.37 -3.93
CA ASN A 74 17.82 -15.34 -4.91
C ASN A 74 17.63 -14.88 -6.37
N LYS A 75 16.71 -13.97 -6.66
CA LYS A 75 16.39 -13.51 -8.02
C LYS A 75 16.88 -12.10 -8.32
N PHE A 76 16.92 -11.24 -7.32
CA PHE A 76 17.34 -9.85 -7.39
C PHE A 76 18.36 -9.57 -6.28
N ASN A 77 19.44 -8.87 -6.62
CA ASN A 77 20.50 -8.60 -5.62
C ASN A 77 20.09 -7.52 -4.60
N ASN A 78 19.10 -6.69 -4.93
CA ASN A 78 18.70 -5.54 -4.13
C ASN A 78 17.25 -5.15 -4.44
N ILE A 79 16.59 -4.48 -3.51
CA ILE A 79 15.34 -3.75 -3.72
C ILE A 79 15.64 -2.26 -3.60
N ASP A 80 15.15 -1.47 -4.53
CA ASP A 80 15.31 -0.01 -4.56
C ASP A 80 14.07 0.70 -4.00
N ILE A 81 12.89 0.11 -4.20
CA ILE A 81 11.61 0.67 -3.79
C ILE A 81 10.75 -0.43 -3.14
N LEU A 82 10.24 -0.13 -1.95
CA LEU A 82 9.16 -0.90 -1.32
C LEU A 82 7.90 -0.04 -1.27
N VAL A 83 6.79 -0.59 -1.73
CA VAL A 83 5.45 -0.01 -1.50
C VAL A 83 4.65 -0.98 -0.65
N ASN A 84 4.44 -0.64 0.61
CA ASN A 84 3.56 -1.36 1.51
C ASN A 84 2.11 -0.95 1.23
N ASN A 85 1.48 -1.64 0.30
CA ASN A 85 0.12 -1.36 -0.15
C ASN A 85 -0.90 -2.38 0.38
N ALA A 86 -0.50 -3.62 0.67
CA ALA A 86 -1.43 -4.63 1.16
C ALA A 86 -2.18 -4.15 2.41
N GLY A 87 -3.48 -4.32 2.39
CA GLY A 87 -4.37 -3.94 3.49
C GLY A 87 -5.78 -4.48 3.27
N ILE A 88 -6.53 -4.55 4.35
CA ILE A 88 -7.93 -4.97 4.38
C ILE A 88 -8.75 -3.99 5.20
N ALA A 89 -10.04 -3.91 4.89
CA ALA A 89 -11.07 -3.27 5.71
C ALA A 89 -12.18 -4.29 5.99
N ILE A 90 -12.80 -4.21 7.16
CA ILE A 90 -13.96 -5.01 7.55
C ILE A 90 -14.92 -4.06 8.28
N ASP A 91 -15.80 -3.45 7.51
CA ASP A 91 -16.75 -2.49 8.05
C ASP A 91 -17.87 -3.22 8.74
N THR A 92 -18.08 -2.91 10.02
CA THR A 92 -19.14 -3.46 10.86
C THR A 92 -19.55 -2.40 11.88
N THR A 93 -20.81 -2.43 12.32
CA THR A 93 -21.28 -1.54 13.39
C THR A 93 -20.42 -1.72 14.64
N PHE A 94 -20.41 -0.74 15.53
CA PHE A 94 -19.63 -0.82 16.77
C PHE A 94 -20.05 -2.02 17.63
N GLU A 95 -21.36 -2.30 17.69
CA GLU A 95 -21.94 -3.40 18.46
C GLU A 95 -21.51 -4.78 17.92
N ASP A 96 -21.35 -4.90 16.59
CA ASP A 96 -21.00 -6.15 15.92
C ASP A 96 -19.48 -6.32 15.75
N LYS A 97 -18.67 -5.29 16.09
CA LYS A 97 -17.23 -5.32 15.95
C LYS A 97 -16.61 -6.33 16.91
N THR A 98 -16.05 -7.39 16.38
CA THR A 98 -15.40 -8.43 17.19
C THR A 98 -13.91 -8.16 17.40
N ILE A 99 -13.37 -8.67 18.53
CA ILE A 99 -11.92 -8.61 18.77
C ILE A 99 -11.11 -9.34 17.70
N ASN A 100 -11.69 -10.37 17.08
CA ASN A 100 -11.03 -11.11 16.00
C ASN A 100 -10.93 -10.26 14.72
N ASN A 101 -11.97 -9.51 14.37
CA ASN A 101 -11.92 -8.56 13.24
C ASN A 101 -10.89 -7.47 13.52
N PHE A 102 -10.91 -6.89 14.71
CA PHE A 102 -9.96 -5.86 15.13
C PHE A 102 -8.50 -6.35 15.01
N ARG A 103 -8.19 -7.52 15.59
CA ARG A 103 -6.86 -8.13 15.49
C ARG A 103 -6.47 -8.39 14.06
N LYS A 104 -7.35 -8.98 13.26
CA LYS A 104 -7.06 -9.30 11.86
C LYS A 104 -6.69 -8.06 11.04
N ILE A 105 -7.38 -6.94 11.26
CA ILE A 105 -7.05 -5.68 10.59
C ILE A 105 -5.69 -5.16 11.04
N LEU A 106 -5.39 -5.17 12.35
CA LEU A 106 -4.08 -4.76 12.85
C LEU A 106 -2.96 -5.69 12.35
N ASP A 107 -3.19 -7.01 12.36
CA ASP A 107 -2.21 -7.99 11.92
C ASP A 107 -1.81 -7.77 10.45
N VAL A 108 -2.79 -7.52 9.57
CA VAL A 108 -2.49 -7.28 8.15
C VAL A 108 -1.95 -5.86 7.93
N ASN A 109 -2.69 -4.82 8.35
CA ASN A 109 -2.41 -3.45 7.93
C ASN A 109 -1.20 -2.85 8.63
N LEU A 110 -0.99 -3.17 9.92
CA LEU A 110 0.07 -2.58 10.73
C LEU A 110 1.23 -3.54 10.95
N ILE A 111 0.98 -4.72 11.51
CA ILE A 111 2.04 -5.70 11.79
C ILE A 111 2.63 -6.20 10.48
N GLY A 112 1.83 -6.49 9.46
CA GLY A 112 2.30 -6.87 8.14
C GLY A 112 3.20 -5.81 7.50
N THR A 113 2.81 -4.53 7.56
CA THR A 113 3.64 -3.41 7.10
C THR A 113 4.98 -3.35 7.83
N PHE A 114 4.96 -3.56 9.15
CA PHE A 114 6.19 -3.64 9.95
C PHE A 114 7.07 -4.83 9.53
N LEU A 115 6.50 -6.03 9.43
CA LEU A 115 7.24 -7.24 9.07
C LEU A 115 7.92 -7.10 7.70
N VAL A 116 7.18 -6.67 6.68
CA VAL A 116 7.74 -6.46 5.34
C VAL A 116 8.85 -5.42 5.37
N SER A 117 8.65 -4.28 6.04
CA SER A 117 9.67 -3.23 6.14
C SER A 117 10.93 -3.73 6.86
N LYS A 118 10.77 -4.47 7.97
CA LYS A 118 11.86 -5.07 8.75
C LYS A 118 12.72 -6.01 7.91
N TYR A 119 12.09 -6.90 7.17
CA TYR A 119 12.83 -7.90 6.41
C TYR A 119 13.37 -7.38 5.07
N VAL A 120 12.65 -6.45 4.40
CA VAL A 120 13.19 -5.78 3.20
C VAL A 120 14.42 -4.95 3.52
N TYR A 121 14.51 -4.35 4.71
CA TYR A 121 15.71 -3.63 5.16
C TYR A 121 17.00 -4.46 5.04
N THR A 122 16.91 -5.79 5.21
CA THR A 122 18.10 -6.68 5.12
C THR A 122 18.64 -6.83 3.69
N ILE A 123 17.88 -6.43 2.67
CA ILE A 123 18.23 -6.51 1.25
C ILE A 123 18.08 -5.17 0.51
N MET A 124 17.86 -4.08 1.24
CA MET A 124 17.75 -2.72 0.70
C MET A 124 18.90 -1.86 1.23
N ASN A 125 19.96 -1.68 0.44
CA ASN A 125 21.11 -0.88 0.86
C ASN A 125 20.85 0.63 0.81
N LYS A 126 20.08 1.07 -0.21
CA LYS A 126 19.66 2.46 -0.42
C LYS A 126 18.35 2.46 -1.20
N GLY A 127 17.41 3.32 -0.81
CA GLY A 127 16.13 3.33 -1.50
C GLY A 127 15.05 4.15 -0.82
N VAL A 128 13.81 3.74 -1.07
CA VAL A 128 12.62 4.36 -0.48
C VAL A 128 11.57 3.33 -0.13
N ILE A 129 10.97 3.50 1.04
CA ILE A 129 9.78 2.80 1.49
C ILE A 129 8.60 3.79 1.43
N ILE A 130 7.50 3.39 0.82
CA ILE A 130 6.27 4.16 0.75
C ILE A 130 5.16 3.31 1.37
N ASN A 131 4.61 3.77 2.47
CA ASN A 131 3.52 3.11 3.17
C ASN A 131 2.19 3.69 2.72
N ILE A 132 1.23 2.84 2.36
CA ILE A 132 -0.13 3.29 2.02
C ILE A 132 -0.95 3.30 3.30
N SER A 133 -1.15 4.52 3.84
CA SER A 133 -2.06 4.77 4.95
C SER A 133 -3.47 5.13 4.41
N SER A 134 -4.12 6.12 4.97
CA SER A 134 -5.43 6.65 4.59
C SER A 134 -5.61 8.03 5.23
N THR A 135 -6.52 8.85 4.72
CA THR A 135 -7.04 10.03 5.43
C THR A 135 -7.64 9.65 6.79
N ASN A 136 -8.19 8.44 6.90
CA ASN A 136 -8.66 7.86 8.17
C ASN A 136 -7.56 7.71 9.23
N GLY A 137 -6.31 7.59 8.83
CA GLY A 137 -5.18 7.59 9.77
C GLY A 137 -4.78 8.99 10.25
N ILE A 138 -5.31 10.05 9.64
CA ILE A 138 -4.99 11.45 9.98
C ILE A 138 -6.11 12.04 10.82
N ASP A 139 -7.29 12.22 10.23
CA ASP A 139 -8.37 13.06 10.79
C ASP A 139 -9.77 12.71 10.25
N THR A 140 -9.90 11.85 9.24
CA THR A 140 -11.18 11.34 8.76
C THR A 140 -11.60 10.14 9.61
N THR A 141 -12.88 10.05 9.97
CA THR A 141 -13.39 8.96 10.81
C THR A 141 -14.73 8.43 10.30
N TYR A 142 -14.86 7.11 10.29
CA TYR A 142 -16.13 6.43 10.04
C TYR A 142 -16.43 5.47 11.18
N PRO A 143 -17.64 5.51 11.78
CA PRO A 143 -17.97 4.68 12.95
C PRO A 143 -17.76 3.16 12.73
N GLU A 144 -17.94 2.69 11.50
CA GLU A 144 -17.83 1.28 11.14
C GLU A 144 -16.38 0.83 10.87
N SER A 145 -15.42 1.76 10.75
CA SER A 145 -14.02 1.49 10.39
C SER A 145 -13.01 1.75 11.50
N LEU A 146 -13.43 1.85 12.77
CA LEU A 146 -12.55 2.26 13.87
C LEU A 146 -11.24 1.45 14.00
N ASP A 147 -11.26 0.15 13.68
CA ASP A 147 -10.10 -0.73 13.68
C ASP A 147 -9.18 -0.46 12.47
N TYR A 148 -9.78 -0.17 11.32
CA TYR A 148 -9.06 0.27 10.14
C TYR A 148 -8.38 1.63 10.39
N ASP A 149 -9.11 2.60 10.92
CA ASP A 149 -8.61 3.94 11.24
C ASP A 149 -7.43 3.84 12.22
N ALA A 150 -7.58 3.06 13.30
CA ALA A 150 -6.50 2.80 14.25
C ALA A 150 -5.26 2.16 13.58
N SER A 151 -5.48 1.20 12.65
CA SER A 151 -4.39 0.56 11.91
C SER A 151 -3.64 1.55 11.03
N LYS A 152 -4.36 2.47 10.35
CA LYS A 152 -3.79 3.46 9.43
C LYS A 152 -3.08 4.61 10.18
N ALA A 153 -3.59 5.01 11.35
CA ALA A 153 -2.87 5.89 12.26
C ALA A 153 -1.56 5.23 12.76
N GLY A 154 -1.61 3.93 13.08
CA GLY A 154 -0.43 3.15 13.43
C GLY A 154 0.62 3.11 12.31
N VAL A 155 0.21 3.00 11.04
CA VAL A 155 1.11 3.05 9.88
C VAL A 155 1.79 4.43 9.75
N ILE A 156 1.10 5.53 10.06
CA ILE A 156 1.70 6.87 10.11
C ILE A 156 2.79 6.94 11.18
N SER A 157 2.48 6.49 12.40
CA SER A 157 3.46 6.44 13.48
C SER A 157 4.66 5.55 13.15
N LEU A 158 4.41 4.38 12.53
CA LEU A 158 5.47 3.48 12.06
C LEU A 158 6.35 4.15 11.00
N THR A 159 5.77 4.95 10.09
CA THR A 159 6.50 5.70 9.06
C THR A 159 7.53 6.63 9.67
N HIS A 160 7.16 7.44 10.66
CA HIS A 160 8.07 8.36 11.36
C HIS A 160 9.24 7.61 12.04
N ASN A 161 8.91 6.50 12.70
CA ASN A 161 9.94 5.70 13.39
C ASN A 161 10.92 5.06 12.40
N LEU A 162 10.42 4.48 11.30
CA LEU A 162 11.26 3.87 10.28
C LEU A 162 12.10 4.92 9.53
N ALA A 163 11.54 6.10 9.25
CA ALA A 163 12.27 7.21 8.63
C ALA A 163 13.48 7.64 9.45
N THR A 164 13.32 7.67 10.77
CA THR A 164 14.42 7.98 11.71
C THR A 164 15.46 6.88 11.74
N GLN A 165 15.04 5.61 11.82
CA GLN A 165 15.95 4.47 11.98
C GLN A 165 16.74 4.14 10.71
N TYR A 166 16.15 4.36 9.53
CA TYR A 166 16.74 3.94 8.26
C TYR A 166 17.48 5.06 7.53
N ALA A 167 17.39 6.29 8.04
CA ALA A 167 18.17 7.41 7.53
C ALA A 167 19.68 7.19 7.76
N PRO A 168 20.58 7.72 6.90
CA PRO A 168 20.26 8.51 5.70
C PRO A 168 20.06 7.66 4.42
N ASN A 169 20.16 6.35 4.51
CA ASN A 169 20.26 5.49 3.34
C ASN A 169 18.89 5.17 2.71
N ILE A 170 17.86 5.01 3.53
CA ILE A 170 16.51 4.68 3.08
C ILE A 170 15.56 5.77 3.57
N ARG A 171 14.82 6.35 2.64
CA ARG A 171 13.74 7.29 2.94
C ARG A 171 12.46 6.51 3.22
N VAL A 172 11.66 6.97 4.16
CA VAL A 172 10.36 6.36 4.45
C VAL A 172 9.30 7.44 4.49
N ASN A 173 8.22 7.27 3.74
CA ASN A 173 7.11 8.21 3.64
C ASN A 173 5.78 7.46 3.66
N ALA A 174 4.69 8.14 3.98
CA ALA A 174 3.35 7.62 3.81
C ALA A 174 2.55 8.44 2.80
N ILE A 175 1.74 7.75 2.01
CA ILE A 175 0.64 8.33 1.23
C ILE A 175 -0.65 8.01 1.97
N CYS A 176 -1.51 9.00 2.08
CA CYS A 176 -2.83 8.92 2.70
C CYS A 176 -3.89 9.26 1.64
N PRO A 177 -4.36 8.25 0.87
CA PRO A 177 -5.46 8.47 -0.06
C PRO A 177 -6.77 8.79 0.69
N GLY A 178 -7.63 9.57 0.05
CA GLY A 178 -9.06 9.61 0.35
C GLY A 178 -9.79 8.48 -0.39
N TRP A 179 -11.00 8.75 -0.87
CA TRP A 179 -11.78 7.77 -1.64
C TRP A 179 -11.17 7.48 -3.00
N VAL A 180 -10.98 6.19 -3.31
CA VAL A 180 -10.39 5.71 -4.56
C VAL A 180 -11.30 4.65 -5.19
N ASN A 181 -11.50 4.70 -6.50
CA ASN A 181 -12.27 3.74 -7.29
C ASN A 181 -11.54 2.38 -7.36
N THR A 182 -11.69 1.55 -6.32
CA THR A 182 -11.06 0.23 -6.22
C THR A 182 -12.09 -0.86 -5.93
N ASP A 183 -11.68 -2.13 -6.09
CA ASP A 183 -12.52 -3.28 -5.73
C ASP A 183 -12.95 -3.26 -4.25
N MET A 184 -12.15 -2.65 -3.36
CA MET A 184 -12.49 -2.49 -1.94
C MET A 184 -13.76 -1.65 -1.75
N ASN A 185 -14.01 -0.71 -2.65
CA ASN A 185 -15.13 0.23 -2.62
C ASN A 185 -16.25 -0.12 -3.63
N SER A 186 -16.16 -1.28 -4.31
CA SER A 186 -17.09 -1.65 -5.39
C SER A 186 -18.52 -1.94 -4.93
N GLU A 187 -18.72 -2.27 -3.66
CA GLU A 187 -20.01 -2.59 -3.07
C GLU A 187 -20.68 -1.41 -2.37
N LEU A 188 -20.06 -0.23 -2.39
CA LEU A 188 -20.64 0.99 -1.83
C LEU A 188 -21.92 1.39 -2.55
N ASP A 189 -22.94 1.75 -1.79
CA ASP A 189 -24.21 2.16 -2.35
C ASP A 189 -24.09 3.54 -3.04
N LYS A 190 -24.89 3.76 -4.09
CA LYS A 190 -24.82 4.98 -4.93
C LYS A 190 -25.06 6.26 -4.12
N LYS A 191 -25.98 6.22 -3.15
CA LYS A 191 -26.30 7.39 -2.33
C LYS A 191 -25.13 7.74 -1.40
N PHE A 192 -24.45 6.72 -0.89
CA PHE A 192 -23.22 6.91 -0.11
C PHE A 192 -22.14 7.57 -0.98
N ILE A 193 -21.88 7.03 -2.18
CA ILE A 193 -20.88 7.59 -3.12
C ILE A 193 -21.22 9.05 -3.46
N GLU A 194 -22.49 9.37 -3.76
CA GLU A 194 -22.93 10.73 -4.04
C GLU A 194 -22.70 11.68 -2.86
N ASN A 195 -22.92 11.21 -1.63
CA ASN A 195 -22.73 12.03 -0.43
C ASN A 195 -21.25 12.26 -0.14
N GLU A 196 -20.42 11.22 -0.24
CA GLU A 196 -18.98 11.36 -0.02
C GLU A 196 -18.33 12.23 -1.13
N THR A 197 -18.77 12.07 -2.38
CA THR A 197 -18.29 12.89 -3.50
C THR A 197 -18.53 14.41 -3.26
N LYS A 198 -19.62 14.78 -2.60
CA LYS A 198 -19.90 16.19 -2.27
C LYS A 198 -18.93 16.79 -1.26
N LYS A 199 -18.29 15.97 -0.43
CA LYS A 199 -17.27 16.42 0.54
C LYS A 199 -15.91 16.62 -0.13
N ILE A 200 -15.68 16.08 -1.31
CA ILE A 200 -14.43 16.16 -2.05
C ILE A 200 -14.46 17.39 -2.96
N LYS A 201 -13.50 18.33 -2.80
CA LYS A 201 -13.45 19.57 -3.61
C LYS A 201 -13.33 19.32 -5.10
N LEU A 202 -12.63 18.23 -5.50
CA LEU A 202 -12.55 17.83 -6.91
C LEU A 202 -13.82 17.11 -7.41
N GLY A 203 -14.82 16.85 -6.55
CA GLY A 203 -16.12 16.33 -6.92
C GLY A 203 -16.14 14.91 -7.47
N ARG A 204 -15.13 14.09 -7.13
CA ARG A 204 -15.04 12.68 -7.54
C ARG A 204 -14.09 11.89 -6.65
N PHE A 205 -14.24 10.58 -6.67
CA PHE A 205 -13.21 9.67 -6.16
C PHE A 205 -11.99 9.69 -7.09
N ALA A 206 -10.83 9.40 -6.56
CA ALA A 206 -9.61 9.24 -7.36
C ALA A 206 -9.63 7.92 -8.15
N ASP A 207 -8.98 7.91 -9.30
CA ASP A 207 -8.64 6.65 -9.96
C ASP A 207 -7.35 6.07 -9.35
N PRO A 208 -7.20 4.73 -9.28
CA PRO A 208 -6.01 4.09 -8.71
C PRO A 208 -4.69 4.53 -9.36
N GLU A 209 -4.74 4.87 -10.64
CA GLU A 209 -3.60 5.41 -11.41
C GLU A 209 -3.10 6.74 -10.85
N GLU A 210 -3.97 7.60 -10.34
CA GLU A 210 -3.57 8.90 -9.76
C GLU A 210 -2.78 8.70 -8.46
N ILE A 211 -3.16 7.69 -7.67
CA ILE A 211 -2.39 7.31 -6.47
C ILE A 211 -1.05 6.67 -6.87
N ALA A 212 -1.04 5.83 -7.91
CA ALA A 212 0.19 5.23 -8.43
C ALA A 212 1.18 6.30 -8.98
N ASP A 213 0.68 7.35 -9.62
CA ASP A 213 1.48 8.47 -10.07
C ASP A 213 2.10 9.26 -8.89
N ALA A 214 1.34 9.48 -7.82
CA ALA A 214 1.84 10.10 -6.60
C ALA A 214 2.92 9.24 -5.92
N ILE A 215 2.71 7.91 -5.82
CA ILE A 215 3.71 6.94 -5.33
C ILE A 215 4.99 7.05 -6.16
N TYR A 216 4.86 7.01 -7.48
CA TYR A 216 6.01 7.12 -8.38
C TYR A 216 6.77 8.44 -8.18
N TYR A 217 6.07 9.58 -8.11
CA TYR A 217 6.67 10.89 -7.86
C TYR A 217 7.49 10.90 -6.56
N ILE A 218 6.93 10.42 -5.45
CA ILE A 218 7.62 10.36 -4.16
C ILE A 218 8.84 9.45 -4.22
N SER A 219 8.76 8.35 -4.96
CA SER A 219 9.89 7.45 -5.16
C SER A 219 11.10 8.16 -5.80
N LYS A 220 10.85 9.12 -6.69
CA LYS A 220 11.87 9.88 -7.43
C LYS A 220 12.37 11.10 -6.68
N CYS A 221 11.57 11.70 -5.82
CA CYS A 221 11.92 12.92 -5.11
C CYS A 221 12.83 12.61 -3.91
N THR A 222 14.13 12.79 -4.11
CA THR A 222 15.17 12.35 -3.15
C THR A 222 15.24 13.16 -1.87
N TYR A 223 14.55 14.30 -1.78
CA TYR A 223 14.53 15.17 -0.58
C TYR A 223 13.22 15.06 0.21
N ILE A 224 12.31 14.14 -0.18
CA ILE A 224 11.11 13.81 0.61
C ILE A 224 11.43 12.61 1.50
N ASN A 225 11.44 12.84 2.81
CA ASN A 225 11.61 11.82 3.84
C ASN A 225 10.74 12.18 5.05
N ASP A 226 10.23 11.19 5.77
CA ASP A 226 9.39 11.38 6.97
C ASP A 226 8.12 12.21 6.71
N SER A 227 7.57 12.11 5.52
CA SER A 227 6.42 12.91 5.08
C SER A 227 5.14 12.08 5.03
N ILE A 228 4.06 12.66 5.52
CA ILE A 228 2.71 12.12 5.46
C ILE A 228 1.94 12.94 4.41
N ILE A 229 1.67 12.33 3.27
CA ILE A 229 1.19 13.03 2.08
C ILE A 229 -0.25 12.65 1.79
N ARG A 230 -1.17 13.59 1.93
CA ARG A 230 -2.58 13.42 1.56
C ARG A 230 -2.75 13.46 0.04
N VAL A 231 -3.54 12.54 -0.49
CA VAL A 231 -3.96 12.48 -1.90
C VAL A 231 -5.45 12.17 -1.94
N ASP A 232 -6.28 13.17 -1.70
CA ASP A 232 -7.71 13.04 -1.35
C ASP A 232 -8.65 13.96 -2.13
N GLY A 233 -8.15 14.66 -3.14
CA GLY A 233 -8.96 15.61 -3.91
C GLY A 233 -9.46 16.84 -3.10
N GLY A 234 -8.88 17.07 -1.92
CA GLY A 234 -9.29 18.13 -1.01
C GLY A 234 -10.57 17.76 -0.24
N GLU A 235 -10.64 16.55 0.27
CA GLU A 235 -11.73 16.09 1.13
C GLU A 235 -11.88 17.02 2.33
N CYS A 236 -13.12 17.49 2.57
CA CYS A 236 -13.48 18.32 3.71
C CYS A 236 -13.95 17.41 4.86
N ILE A 237 -13.33 17.59 6.01
CA ILE A 237 -13.69 16.90 7.26
C ILE A 237 -14.82 17.66 7.93
#